data_20796a6e4461089c87b4980e107dcb4f
#
_entry.id   20796a6e4461089c87b4980e107dcb4f
#
_cell.length_a   1.000
_cell.length_b   1.000
_cell.length_c   1.000
_cell.angle_alpha   90.00
_cell.angle_beta   90.00
_cell.angle_gamma   90.00
#
_symmetry.space_group_name_H-M   'P 1'
#
loop_
_entity.id
_entity.type
_entity.pdbx_description
1 polymer ?
#
loop_
_entity_poly.entity_id
_entity_poly.type
_entity_poly.pdbx_seq_one_letter_code
_entity_poly.pdbx_strand_id
1 'polypeptide(L)'
;MHHRRQPVEHHFTTRLFHLYLDLAEISTVFSGTRWWRNESSAPASFRRRDYLPGSLPLDQQVRRLVHDRIGHWPMGAIRLLTHVRFFSLSFNPVSFYYCFSENGALDAIVAEITNIPWLERYAYVLDSRGRQPDELIFELEKRFHISPFMGMDQHYRWRFTVPGETLSVQMTSMQKDCSLFSAGLTLHRKLLTAQALDRLLWRYPFISMQVVAGIYGHAARLWWKGVPFHDHPRLNLLAQEPDKAQISSPVSCSSPSLDARFVMPKVMPKVLPDNEAISELITSPLDLATTRSTNKR
;
A
#
# COMPACT_ATOMS: atom_id res chain seq x y z
N MET A 1 -7.56 2.87 -8.69
CA MET A 1 -8.06 4.22 -9.06
C MET A 1 -7.43 5.24 -8.13
N HIS A 2 -6.95 6.35 -8.65
CA HIS A 2 -6.43 7.48 -7.88
C HIS A 2 -7.13 8.74 -8.36
N HIS A 3 -7.61 9.55 -7.43
CA HIS A 3 -8.29 10.81 -7.71
C HIS A 3 -7.81 11.90 -6.76
N ARG A 4 -7.05 12.85 -7.30
CA ARG A 4 -6.69 14.09 -6.63
C ARG A 4 -7.71 15.16 -6.99
N ARG A 5 -8.24 15.86 -6.00
CA ARG A 5 -9.19 16.97 -6.19
C ARG A 5 -8.54 18.34 -6.05
N GLN A 6 -7.57 18.48 -5.15
CA GLN A 6 -6.91 19.75 -4.88
C GLN A 6 -5.37 19.59 -4.82
N PRO A 7 -4.61 20.65 -5.13
CA PRO A 7 -5.00 21.94 -5.72
C PRO A 7 -5.38 21.83 -7.19
N VAL A 8 -5.01 20.74 -7.88
CA VAL A 8 -5.29 20.48 -9.30
C VAL A 8 -5.90 19.11 -9.44
N GLU A 9 -7.01 19.03 -10.16
CA GLU A 9 -7.67 17.76 -10.41
C GLU A 9 -6.82 16.85 -11.31
N HIS A 10 -6.65 15.61 -10.85
CA HIS A 10 -5.93 14.57 -11.59
C HIS A 10 -6.43 13.20 -11.17
N HIS A 11 -6.91 12.42 -12.13
CA HIS A 11 -7.33 11.04 -11.89
C HIS A 11 -6.68 10.07 -12.86
N PHE A 12 -6.48 8.84 -12.41
CA PHE A 12 -6.05 7.74 -13.25
C PHE A 12 -6.46 6.39 -12.64
N THR A 13 -6.56 5.40 -13.48
CA THR A 13 -6.84 4.02 -13.10
C THR A 13 -5.80 3.11 -13.73
N THR A 14 -5.29 2.14 -12.98
CA THR A 14 -4.30 1.18 -13.45
C THR A 14 -4.78 -0.23 -13.16
N ARG A 15 -4.60 -1.14 -14.10
CA ARG A 15 -4.81 -2.57 -13.89
C ARG A 15 -3.61 -3.14 -13.17
N LEU A 16 -3.85 -3.93 -12.14
CA LEU A 16 -2.82 -4.61 -11.38
C LEU A 16 -3.37 -5.92 -10.80
N PHE A 17 -2.49 -6.74 -10.30
CA PHE A 17 -2.87 -7.89 -9.49
C PHE A 17 -2.18 -7.82 -8.15
N HIS A 18 -2.74 -8.48 -7.16
CA HIS A 18 -2.10 -8.72 -5.86
C HIS A 18 -2.16 -10.21 -5.54
N LEU A 19 -1.15 -10.69 -4.84
CA LEU A 19 -1.21 -11.99 -4.19
C LEU A 19 -1.81 -11.81 -2.80
N TYR A 20 -2.70 -12.73 -2.45
CA TYR A 20 -3.25 -12.85 -1.10
C TYR A 20 -2.81 -14.20 -0.55
N LEU A 21 -1.86 -14.16 0.39
CA LEU A 21 -1.08 -15.31 0.83
C LEU A 21 -1.26 -15.50 2.34
N ASP A 22 -1.59 -16.72 2.76
CA ASP A 22 -1.46 -17.07 4.18
C ASP A 22 0.02 -17.20 4.53
N LEU A 23 0.47 -16.52 5.58
CA LEU A 23 1.88 -16.54 5.99
C LEU A 23 2.33 -17.92 6.46
N ALA A 24 1.42 -18.78 6.93
CA ALA A 24 1.73 -20.14 7.31
C ALA A 24 2.09 -21.02 6.08
N GLU A 25 1.58 -20.67 4.89
CA GLU A 25 1.80 -21.41 3.64
C GLU A 25 2.98 -20.88 2.80
N ILE A 26 3.59 -19.77 3.21
CA ILE A 26 4.61 -19.07 2.42
C ILE A 26 5.77 -19.98 1.99
N SER A 27 6.15 -20.93 2.83
CA SER A 27 7.23 -21.89 2.52
C SER A 27 6.92 -22.83 1.35
N THR A 28 5.64 -23.14 1.14
CA THR A 28 5.17 -24.16 0.21
C THR A 28 4.31 -23.63 -0.93
N VAL A 29 3.77 -22.42 -0.81
CA VAL A 29 2.80 -21.86 -1.76
C VAL A 29 3.29 -21.81 -3.21
N PHE A 30 4.60 -21.71 -3.43
CA PHE A 30 5.22 -21.75 -4.76
C PHE A 30 5.83 -23.11 -5.12
N SER A 31 5.60 -24.15 -4.32
CA SER A 31 6.02 -25.52 -4.64
C SER A 31 5.35 -25.99 -5.92
N GLY A 32 6.12 -26.64 -6.80
CA GLY A 32 5.61 -27.11 -8.09
C GLY A 32 5.47 -26.04 -9.18
N THR A 33 5.79 -24.79 -8.91
CA THR A 33 5.84 -23.72 -9.92
C THR A 33 7.24 -23.64 -10.54
N ARG A 34 7.31 -23.30 -11.84
CA ARG A 34 8.58 -23.20 -12.55
C ARG A 34 9.30 -21.88 -12.30
N TRP A 35 8.56 -20.78 -12.23
CA TRP A 35 9.10 -19.42 -12.29
C TRP A 35 8.96 -18.64 -10.98
N TRP A 36 8.31 -19.23 -9.97
CA TRP A 36 8.06 -18.60 -8.67
C TRP A 36 8.85 -19.33 -7.59
N ARG A 37 9.46 -18.57 -6.70
CA ARG A 37 10.25 -19.13 -5.57
C ARG A 37 10.03 -18.35 -4.29
N ASN A 38 10.21 -19.05 -3.19
CA ASN A 38 10.37 -18.46 -1.87
C ASN A 38 11.86 -18.38 -1.53
N GLU A 39 12.32 -17.25 -1.00
CA GLU A 39 13.68 -16.94 -0.52
C GLU A 39 14.83 -17.24 -1.52
N SER A 40 14.55 -17.51 -2.77
CA SER A 40 15.56 -17.76 -3.80
C SER A 40 15.31 -16.97 -5.08
N SER A 41 16.32 -16.81 -5.94
CA SER A 41 16.22 -16.03 -7.17
C SER A 41 15.36 -16.76 -8.19
N ALA A 42 14.39 -16.05 -8.74
CA ALA A 42 13.49 -16.49 -9.80
C ALA A 42 12.89 -15.27 -10.52
N PRO A 43 12.25 -15.45 -11.68
CA PRO A 43 11.48 -14.40 -12.34
C PRO A 43 10.45 -13.74 -11.43
N ALA A 44 9.78 -14.51 -10.57
CA ALA A 44 8.99 -13.99 -9.46
C ALA A 44 9.43 -14.62 -8.13
N SER A 45 9.58 -13.83 -7.09
CA SER A 45 10.03 -14.35 -5.80
C SER A 45 9.49 -13.56 -4.61
N PHE A 46 9.07 -14.30 -3.60
CA PHE A 46 8.83 -13.75 -2.27
C PHE A 46 10.15 -13.68 -1.51
N ARG A 47 10.40 -12.58 -0.81
CA ARG A 47 11.58 -12.39 0.04
C ARG A 47 11.16 -11.74 1.34
N ARG A 48 11.43 -12.39 2.48
CA ARG A 48 11.13 -11.88 3.82
C ARG A 48 11.60 -10.44 4.03
N ARG A 49 12.77 -10.10 3.52
CA ARG A 49 13.40 -8.76 3.64
C ARG A 49 12.63 -7.63 2.96
N ASP A 50 11.69 -7.95 2.06
CA ASP A 50 10.91 -6.94 1.34
C ASP A 50 9.72 -6.43 2.15
N TYR A 51 9.46 -7.03 3.30
CA TYR A 51 8.32 -6.77 4.19
C TYR A 51 8.81 -6.29 5.55
N LEU A 52 7.88 -5.97 6.45
CA LEU A 52 8.11 -5.41 7.78
C LEU A 52 9.53 -5.68 8.32
N PRO A 53 10.31 -4.64 8.63
CA PRO A 53 11.69 -4.79 9.08
C PRO A 53 11.75 -5.61 10.38
N GLY A 54 12.82 -6.36 10.55
CA GLY A 54 13.06 -7.18 11.73
C GLY A 54 13.64 -8.56 11.37
N SER A 55 14.19 -9.23 12.37
CA SER A 55 14.84 -10.54 12.24
C SER A 55 13.88 -11.73 12.45
N LEU A 56 12.70 -11.49 12.99
CA LEU A 56 11.70 -12.53 13.25
C LEU A 56 11.06 -13.04 11.94
N PRO A 57 10.52 -14.27 11.91
CA PRO A 57 9.57 -14.69 10.89
C PRO A 57 8.46 -13.65 10.70
N LEU A 58 7.95 -13.51 9.48
CA LEU A 58 7.05 -12.41 9.15
C LEU A 58 5.76 -12.42 9.96
N ASP A 59 5.18 -13.60 10.17
CA ASP A 59 3.99 -13.78 11.00
C ASP A 59 4.22 -13.32 12.45
N GLN A 60 5.35 -13.69 13.05
CA GLN A 60 5.72 -13.27 14.39
C GLN A 60 5.98 -11.76 14.47
N GLN A 61 6.63 -11.20 13.44
CA GLN A 61 6.86 -9.76 13.35
C GLN A 61 5.55 -8.96 13.28
N VAL A 62 4.57 -9.45 12.52
CA VAL A 62 3.24 -8.85 12.43
C VAL A 62 2.52 -8.94 13.78
N ARG A 63 2.48 -10.13 14.41
CA ARG A 63 1.83 -10.33 15.73
C ARG A 63 2.43 -9.41 16.78
N ARG A 64 3.76 -9.33 16.81
CA ARG A 64 4.47 -8.44 17.74
C ARG A 64 4.11 -6.98 17.49
N LEU A 65 4.10 -6.53 16.23
CA LEU A 65 3.72 -5.16 15.89
C LEU A 65 2.28 -4.84 16.32
N VAL A 66 1.35 -5.75 16.10
CA VAL A 66 -0.05 -5.59 16.55
C VAL A 66 -0.10 -5.47 18.08
N HIS A 67 0.59 -6.38 18.80
CA HIS A 67 0.65 -6.32 20.25
C HIS A 67 1.24 -4.99 20.76
N ASP A 68 2.38 -4.56 20.20
CA ASP A 68 3.06 -3.34 20.62
C ASP A 68 2.22 -2.07 20.38
N ARG A 69 1.27 -2.11 19.42
CA ARG A 69 0.45 -0.95 19.04
C ARG A 69 -0.94 -0.91 19.68
N ILE A 70 -1.58 -2.06 19.85
CA ILE A 70 -2.96 -2.15 20.34
C ILE A 70 -3.15 -3.12 21.51
N GLY A 71 -2.05 -3.67 22.07
CA GLY A 71 -2.06 -4.56 23.25
C GLY A 71 -2.71 -5.91 22.99
N HIS A 72 -2.81 -6.37 21.73
CA HIS A 72 -3.49 -7.61 21.36
C HIS A 72 -2.61 -8.53 20.53
N TRP A 73 -2.60 -9.84 20.85
CA TRP A 73 -1.95 -10.88 20.06
C TRP A 73 -2.97 -11.57 19.17
N PRO A 74 -2.99 -11.35 17.85
CA PRO A 74 -3.85 -12.13 16.95
C PRO A 74 -3.34 -13.57 16.89
N MET A 75 -4.17 -14.54 17.29
CA MET A 75 -3.74 -15.95 17.40
C MET A 75 -4.04 -16.78 16.16
N GLY A 76 -4.96 -16.34 15.32
CA GLY A 76 -5.36 -17.03 14.09
C GLY A 76 -4.43 -16.78 12.90
N ALA A 77 -4.94 -16.99 11.69
CA ALA A 77 -4.22 -16.80 10.45
C ALA A 77 -3.82 -15.34 10.22
N ILE A 78 -2.65 -15.14 9.61
CA ILE A 78 -2.24 -13.82 9.08
C ILE A 78 -2.14 -13.95 7.56
N ARG A 79 -2.93 -13.17 6.85
CA ARG A 79 -2.99 -13.19 5.39
C ARG A 79 -2.48 -11.88 4.81
N LEU A 80 -1.54 -11.98 3.91
CA LEU A 80 -0.80 -10.88 3.32
C LEU A 80 -1.30 -10.58 1.91
N LEU A 81 -1.84 -9.40 1.71
CA LEU A 81 -2.16 -8.83 0.41
C LEU A 81 -0.98 -7.99 -0.07
N THR A 82 -0.31 -8.39 -1.14
CA THR A 82 0.95 -7.76 -1.54
C THR A 82 1.32 -7.99 -2.99
N HIS A 83 2.35 -7.26 -3.45
CA HIS A 83 3.17 -7.60 -4.60
C HIS A 83 4.45 -8.32 -4.16
N VAL A 84 4.92 -9.24 -4.98
CA VAL A 84 6.24 -9.89 -4.82
C VAL A 84 7.25 -9.30 -5.79
N ARG A 85 8.51 -9.69 -5.67
CA ARG A 85 9.55 -9.32 -6.64
C ARG A 85 9.27 -9.89 -8.01
N PHE A 86 9.46 -9.07 -9.04
CA PHE A 86 9.49 -9.46 -10.44
C PHE A 86 10.84 -9.11 -11.04
N PHE A 87 11.51 -10.10 -11.64
CA PHE A 87 12.83 -9.93 -12.25
C PHE A 87 13.83 -9.20 -11.35
N SER A 88 13.90 -9.63 -10.07
CA SER A 88 14.74 -9.05 -9.02
C SER A 88 14.35 -7.63 -8.55
N LEU A 89 13.37 -6.97 -9.19
CA LEU A 89 12.87 -5.67 -8.76
C LEU A 89 11.76 -5.85 -7.72
N SER A 90 11.97 -5.28 -6.53
CA SER A 90 10.93 -5.16 -5.52
C SER A 90 10.33 -3.77 -5.60
N PHE A 91 9.07 -3.72 -5.95
CA PHE A 91 8.32 -2.47 -5.91
C PHE A 91 6.93 -2.73 -5.35
N ASN A 92 6.78 -2.43 -4.08
CA ASN A 92 5.56 -2.69 -3.34
C ASN A 92 5.19 -1.45 -2.50
N PRO A 93 4.40 -0.51 -3.03
CA PRO A 93 4.08 0.73 -2.33
C PRO A 93 3.21 0.50 -1.09
N VAL A 94 2.44 -0.57 -1.05
CA VAL A 94 1.58 -0.93 0.09
C VAL A 94 1.38 -2.43 0.19
N SER A 95 1.48 -2.96 1.41
CA SER A 95 1.05 -4.31 1.78
C SER A 95 0.02 -4.22 2.90
N PHE A 96 -0.98 -5.11 2.87
CA PHE A 96 -1.96 -5.24 3.94
C PHE A 96 -1.88 -6.63 4.56
N TYR A 97 -1.74 -6.68 5.89
CA TYR A 97 -1.79 -7.92 6.65
C TYR A 97 -3.14 -7.97 7.36
N TYR A 98 -3.96 -8.92 7.01
CA TYR A 98 -5.23 -9.23 7.66
C TYR A 98 -4.96 -10.26 8.75
N CYS A 99 -5.08 -9.83 10.00
CA CYS A 99 -4.80 -10.66 11.17
C CYS A 99 -6.13 -11.18 11.74
N PHE A 100 -6.27 -12.48 11.80
CA PHE A 100 -7.50 -13.12 12.27
C PHE A 100 -7.30 -13.71 13.66
N SER A 101 -8.40 -13.84 14.41
CA SER A 101 -8.52 -14.64 15.62
C SER A 101 -8.61 -16.14 15.28
N GLU A 102 -8.49 -17.00 16.28
CA GLU A 102 -8.64 -18.45 16.11
C GLU A 102 -10.01 -18.86 15.56
N ASN A 103 -11.06 -18.13 15.90
CA ASN A 103 -12.42 -18.36 15.38
C ASN A 103 -12.68 -17.74 14.00
N GLY A 104 -11.66 -17.16 13.37
CA GLY A 104 -11.74 -16.59 12.01
C GLY A 104 -12.32 -15.17 11.93
N ALA A 105 -12.59 -14.50 13.05
CA ALA A 105 -12.95 -13.09 13.05
C ALA A 105 -11.71 -12.22 12.74
N LEU A 106 -11.91 -11.05 12.13
CA LEU A 106 -10.83 -10.11 11.82
C LEU A 106 -10.48 -9.30 13.07
N ASP A 107 -9.28 -9.50 13.61
CA ASP A 107 -8.78 -8.80 14.80
C ASP A 107 -8.12 -7.48 14.47
N ALA A 108 -7.26 -7.46 13.45
CA ALA A 108 -6.53 -6.26 13.06
C ALA A 108 -6.17 -6.25 11.57
N ILE A 109 -5.98 -5.05 11.03
CA ILE A 109 -5.36 -4.86 9.71
C ILE A 109 -4.07 -4.05 9.92
N VAL A 110 -2.95 -4.56 9.39
CA VAL A 110 -1.69 -3.80 9.35
C VAL A 110 -1.48 -3.32 7.92
N ALA A 111 -1.34 -2.01 7.74
CA ALA A 111 -1.05 -1.39 6.46
C ALA A 111 0.41 -0.91 6.45
N GLU A 112 1.28 -1.66 5.79
CA GLU A 112 2.68 -1.29 5.57
C GLU A 112 2.80 -0.48 4.29
N ILE A 113 3.27 0.76 4.40
CA ILE A 113 3.40 1.71 3.30
C ILE A 113 4.88 2.00 3.08
N THR A 114 5.30 2.00 1.81
CA THR A 114 6.64 2.44 1.39
C THR A 114 6.51 3.72 0.59
N ASN A 115 7.17 4.79 1.01
CA ASN A 115 7.17 6.04 0.26
C ASN A 115 8.21 6.03 -0.87
N ILE A 116 7.98 6.89 -1.85
CA ILE A 116 8.86 7.08 -3.00
C ILE A 116 9.13 8.59 -3.15
N PRO A 117 10.36 8.99 -3.33
CA PRO A 117 11.56 8.21 -3.70
C PRO A 117 12.40 7.70 -2.51
N TRP A 118 12.06 8.02 -1.26
CA TRP A 118 12.94 7.79 -0.09
C TRP A 118 13.02 6.33 0.35
N LEU A 119 12.07 5.47 -0.08
CA LEU A 119 11.97 4.04 0.27
C LEU A 119 11.87 3.79 1.78
N GLU A 120 11.39 4.77 2.52
CA GLU A 120 11.08 4.62 3.93
C GLU A 120 9.80 3.83 4.10
N ARG A 121 9.69 3.10 5.20
CA ARG A 121 8.52 2.27 5.52
C ARG A 121 7.86 2.73 6.81
N TYR A 122 6.54 2.67 6.81
CA TYR A 122 5.73 2.91 7.99
C TYR A 122 4.54 1.95 8.00
N ALA A 123 4.19 1.43 9.18
CA ALA A 123 3.05 0.53 9.35
C ALA A 123 2.01 1.15 10.28
N TYR A 124 0.79 1.28 9.77
CA TYR A 124 -0.40 1.57 10.56
C TYR A 124 -1.01 0.27 11.04
N VAL A 125 -1.43 0.22 12.31
CA VAL A 125 -2.18 -0.90 12.87
C VAL A 125 -3.58 -0.43 13.18
N LEU A 126 -4.57 -1.13 12.64
CA LEU A 126 -5.99 -0.80 12.69
C LEU A 126 -6.69 -1.88 13.51
N ASP A 127 -7.23 -1.51 14.66
CA ASP A 127 -7.99 -2.44 15.52
C ASP A 127 -9.36 -2.71 14.91
N SER A 128 -9.60 -3.94 14.49
CA SER A 128 -10.85 -4.38 13.86
C SER A 128 -11.75 -5.18 14.79
N ARG A 129 -11.33 -5.43 16.04
CA ARG A 129 -12.09 -6.24 17.01
C ARG A 129 -13.44 -5.61 17.31
N GLY A 130 -14.47 -6.44 17.32
CA GLY A 130 -15.84 -6.02 17.62
C GLY A 130 -16.51 -5.19 16.51
N ARG A 131 -15.82 -4.94 15.37
CA ARG A 131 -16.40 -4.24 14.23
C ARG A 131 -17.16 -5.20 13.31
N GLN A 132 -18.27 -4.73 12.79
CA GLN A 132 -18.99 -5.47 11.75
C GLN A 132 -18.25 -5.34 10.39
N PRO A 133 -18.47 -6.29 9.44
CA PRO A 133 -17.82 -6.28 8.13
C PRO A 133 -18.02 -4.99 7.30
N ASP A 134 -19.11 -4.29 7.51
CA ASP A 134 -19.47 -3.02 6.88
C ASP A 134 -18.94 -1.78 7.64
N GLU A 135 -18.47 -1.97 8.86
CA GLU A 135 -17.97 -0.92 9.76
C GLU A 135 -16.42 -0.80 9.78
N LEU A 136 -15.72 -1.42 8.84
CA LEU A 136 -14.27 -1.35 8.74
C LEU A 136 -13.81 0.01 8.21
N ILE A 137 -14.19 1.07 8.92
CA ILE A 137 -13.81 2.47 8.64
C ILE A 137 -12.90 2.94 9.77
N PHE A 138 -11.74 3.48 9.40
CA PHE A 138 -10.73 3.96 10.34
C PHE A 138 -10.33 5.39 10.01
N GLU A 139 -10.26 6.24 11.02
CA GLU A 139 -9.75 7.59 10.91
C GLU A 139 -8.38 7.67 11.59
N LEU A 140 -7.39 8.19 10.89
CA LEU A 140 -5.99 8.16 11.27
C LEU A 140 -5.34 9.52 10.99
N GLU A 141 -4.53 9.98 11.91
CA GLU A 141 -3.61 11.08 11.63
C GLU A 141 -2.55 10.66 10.62
N LYS A 142 -2.21 11.55 9.71
CA LYS A 142 -1.12 11.35 8.78
C LYS A 142 0.22 11.46 9.51
N ARG A 143 0.82 10.33 9.86
CA ARG A 143 2.12 10.24 10.55
C ARG A 143 3.28 9.95 9.62
N PHE A 144 3.02 9.75 8.34
CA PHE A 144 4.02 9.34 7.36
C PHE A 144 3.96 10.17 6.08
N HIS A 145 5.11 10.68 5.64
CA HIS A 145 5.22 11.47 4.42
C HIS A 145 5.29 10.55 3.20
N ILE A 146 4.13 10.26 2.60
CA ILE A 146 4.02 9.30 1.49
C ILE A 146 4.42 9.93 0.15
N SER A 147 4.09 11.20 -0.06
CA SER A 147 4.28 11.87 -1.35
C SER A 147 4.71 13.32 -1.17
N PRO A 148 5.69 13.81 -1.94
CA PRO A 148 6.13 15.20 -1.87
C PRO A 148 5.08 16.22 -2.31
N PHE A 149 3.98 15.78 -2.92
CA PHE A 149 2.88 16.64 -3.34
C PHE A 149 1.74 16.75 -2.30
N MET A 150 1.95 16.24 -1.09
CA MET A 150 0.94 16.17 -0.03
C MET A 150 1.55 16.57 1.31
N GLY A 151 1.11 17.69 1.89
CA GLY A 151 1.54 18.16 3.22
C GLY A 151 1.23 17.15 4.34
N MET A 152 1.72 17.42 5.56
CA MET A 152 1.53 16.55 6.73
C MET A 152 0.26 16.85 7.53
N ASP A 153 -0.27 18.08 7.44
CA ASP A 153 -1.48 18.50 8.14
C ASP A 153 -2.74 17.94 7.46
N GLN A 154 -2.90 16.64 7.60
CA GLN A 154 -3.99 15.86 6.99
C GLN A 154 -4.33 14.67 7.88
N HIS A 155 -5.54 14.16 7.72
CA HIS A 155 -5.95 12.89 8.29
C HIS A 155 -6.46 11.95 7.19
N TYR A 156 -6.35 10.66 7.44
CA TYR A 156 -6.79 9.62 6.52
C TYR A 156 -8.09 8.99 7.03
N ARG A 157 -9.04 8.82 6.11
CA ARG A 157 -10.18 7.92 6.31
C ARG A 157 -9.96 6.70 5.41
N TRP A 158 -9.79 5.56 6.04
CA TRP A 158 -9.62 4.27 5.37
C TRP A 158 -10.88 3.45 5.53
N ARG A 159 -11.31 2.83 4.43
CA ARG A 159 -12.41 1.86 4.41
C ARG A 159 -11.92 0.57 3.81
N PHE A 160 -12.17 -0.55 4.50
CA PHE A 160 -11.84 -1.89 4.05
C PHE A 160 -13.11 -2.73 3.94
N THR A 161 -13.05 -3.78 3.11
CA THR A 161 -13.97 -4.91 3.18
C THR A 161 -13.23 -6.12 3.74
N VAL A 162 -13.93 -7.02 4.39
CA VAL A 162 -13.38 -8.32 4.74
C VAL A 162 -13.08 -9.07 3.43
N PRO A 163 -11.89 -9.72 3.31
CA PRO A 163 -11.54 -10.48 2.11
C PRO A 163 -12.55 -11.60 1.80
N GLY A 164 -13.13 -11.57 0.60
CA GLY A 164 -14.11 -12.53 0.09
C GLY A 164 -13.94 -12.74 -1.41
N GLU A 165 -15.04 -12.87 -2.16
CA GLU A 165 -15.03 -12.90 -3.64
C GLU A 165 -14.52 -11.56 -4.22
N THR A 166 -14.76 -10.49 -3.50
CA THR A 166 -14.20 -9.18 -3.78
C THR A 166 -13.49 -8.64 -2.54
N LEU A 167 -12.46 -7.85 -2.76
CA LEU A 167 -11.77 -7.10 -1.71
C LEU A 167 -11.63 -5.66 -2.16
N SER A 168 -12.04 -4.74 -1.30
CA SER A 168 -11.92 -3.31 -1.55
C SER A 168 -11.18 -2.62 -0.42
N VAL A 169 -10.27 -1.73 -0.79
CA VAL A 169 -9.60 -0.80 0.12
C VAL A 169 -9.74 0.59 -0.47
N GLN A 170 -10.26 1.51 0.31
CA GLN A 170 -10.37 2.92 -0.07
C GLN A 170 -9.67 3.78 0.98
N MET A 171 -8.85 4.71 0.53
CA MET A 171 -8.19 5.71 1.34
C MET A 171 -8.60 7.10 0.86
N THR A 172 -9.03 7.94 1.76
CA THR A 172 -9.29 9.36 1.49
C THR A 172 -8.40 10.19 2.41
N SER A 173 -7.64 11.10 1.83
CA SER A 173 -6.89 12.12 2.57
C SER A 173 -7.74 13.38 2.69
N MET A 174 -7.89 13.87 3.91
CA MET A 174 -8.75 14.99 4.23
C MET A 174 -7.97 16.08 4.98
N GLN A 175 -8.34 17.32 4.74
CA GLN A 175 -7.84 18.49 5.48
C GLN A 175 -9.02 19.42 5.73
N LYS A 176 -9.30 19.76 6.99
CA LYS A 176 -10.43 20.65 7.40
C LYS A 176 -11.73 20.25 6.70
N ASP A 177 -12.12 18.97 6.81
CA ASP A 177 -13.32 18.37 6.21
C ASP A 177 -13.38 18.34 4.67
N CYS A 178 -12.35 18.85 3.98
CA CYS A 178 -12.25 18.77 2.53
C CYS A 178 -11.46 17.53 2.12
N SER A 179 -12.02 16.74 1.18
CA SER A 179 -11.31 15.63 0.56
C SER A 179 -10.33 16.15 -0.48
N LEU A 180 -9.03 15.97 -0.21
CA LEU A 180 -7.95 16.39 -1.11
C LEU A 180 -7.61 15.32 -2.15
N PHE A 181 -7.57 14.07 -1.71
CA PHE A 181 -7.13 12.94 -2.50
C PHE A 181 -7.86 11.67 -2.08
N SER A 182 -8.16 10.81 -3.03
CA SER A 182 -8.65 9.46 -2.76
C SER A 182 -7.91 8.42 -3.61
N ALA A 183 -7.61 7.29 -3.00
CA ALA A 183 -7.07 6.11 -3.66
C ALA A 183 -7.98 4.92 -3.37
N GLY A 184 -8.29 4.13 -4.38
CA GLY A 184 -9.12 2.94 -4.24
C GLY A 184 -8.49 1.75 -4.95
N LEU A 185 -8.55 0.60 -4.30
CA LEU A 185 -8.17 -0.70 -4.81
C LEU A 185 -9.40 -1.60 -4.73
N THR A 186 -9.80 -2.18 -5.86
CA THR A 186 -10.85 -3.19 -5.92
C THR A 186 -10.31 -4.40 -6.65
N LEU A 187 -10.40 -5.57 -6.02
CA LEU A 187 -9.84 -6.82 -6.50
C LEU A 187 -10.92 -7.89 -6.57
N HIS A 188 -10.86 -8.73 -7.59
CA HIS A 188 -11.71 -9.90 -7.75
C HIS A 188 -10.89 -11.17 -7.52
N ARG A 189 -11.40 -12.06 -6.68
CA ARG A 189 -10.73 -13.28 -6.27
C ARG A 189 -10.52 -14.24 -7.44
N LYS A 190 -9.31 -14.78 -7.52
CA LYS A 190 -8.95 -15.89 -8.41
C LYS A 190 -8.10 -16.90 -7.65
N LEU A 191 -8.31 -18.19 -7.95
CA LEU A 191 -7.51 -19.24 -7.35
C LEU A 191 -6.03 -19.15 -7.76
N LEU A 192 -5.16 -19.29 -6.77
CA LEU A 192 -3.73 -19.38 -6.96
C LEU A 192 -3.38 -20.80 -7.40
N THR A 193 -3.18 -20.99 -8.70
CA THR A 193 -2.68 -22.23 -9.31
C THR A 193 -1.37 -21.96 -10.02
N ALA A 194 -0.54 -23.00 -10.23
CA ALA A 194 0.71 -22.85 -10.99
C ALA A 194 0.47 -22.21 -12.38
N GLN A 195 -0.59 -22.62 -13.06
CA GLN A 195 -0.97 -22.05 -14.36
C GLN A 195 -1.40 -20.58 -14.27
N ALA A 196 -2.12 -20.18 -13.20
CA ALA A 196 -2.50 -18.80 -12.98
C ALA A 196 -1.26 -17.93 -12.72
N LEU A 197 -0.32 -18.42 -11.90
CA LEU A 197 0.94 -17.75 -11.60
C LEU A 197 1.81 -17.57 -12.87
N ASP A 198 1.96 -18.61 -13.68
CA ASP A 198 2.72 -18.52 -14.94
C ASP A 198 2.06 -17.53 -15.90
N ARG A 199 0.73 -17.53 -15.99
CA ARG A 199 -0.02 -16.57 -16.82
C ARG A 199 0.19 -15.12 -16.36
N LEU A 200 0.35 -14.86 -15.05
CA LEU A 200 0.66 -13.53 -14.54
C LEU A 200 2.01 -13.00 -15.02
N LEU A 201 3.06 -13.86 -15.05
CA LEU A 201 4.37 -13.48 -15.56
C LEU A 201 4.32 -13.03 -17.03
N TRP A 202 3.56 -13.75 -17.87
CA TRP A 202 3.39 -13.38 -19.27
C TRP A 202 2.49 -12.17 -19.49
N ARG A 203 1.49 -11.99 -18.64
CA ARG A 203 0.55 -10.87 -18.74
C ARG A 203 1.13 -9.56 -18.20
N TYR A 204 1.99 -9.65 -17.18
CA TYR A 204 2.56 -8.50 -16.47
C TYR A 204 4.09 -8.59 -16.35
N PRO A 205 4.83 -8.78 -17.46
CA PRO A 205 6.27 -9.08 -17.38
C PRO A 205 7.09 -7.97 -16.74
N PHE A 206 6.63 -6.74 -16.81
CA PHE A 206 7.32 -5.55 -16.29
C PHE A 206 6.48 -4.75 -15.30
N ILE A 207 5.63 -5.43 -14.50
CA ILE A 207 4.70 -4.74 -13.61
C ILE A 207 5.40 -3.76 -12.66
N SER A 208 6.50 -4.16 -12.05
CA SER A 208 7.28 -3.28 -11.16
C SER A 208 7.79 -2.04 -11.90
N MET A 209 8.28 -2.19 -13.11
CA MET A 209 8.73 -1.06 -13.94
C MET A 209 7.56 -0.18 -14.39
N GLN A 210 6.42 -0.77 -14.76
CA GLN A 210 5.21 -0.03 -15.15
C GLN A 210 4.68 0.82 -14.00
N VAL A 211 4.65 0.27 -12.78
CA VAL A 211 4.21 1.00 -11.59
C VAL A 211 5.19 2.12 -11.25
N VAL A 212 6.50 1.87 -11.28
CA VAL A 212 7.53 2.90 -11.07
C VAL A 212 7.41 4.00 -12.14
N ALA A 213 7.36 3.65 -13.42
CA ALA A 213 7.22 4.59 -14.51
C ALA A 213 5.91 5.40 -14.40
N GLY A 214 4.81 4.76 -13.98
CA GLY A 214 3.55 5.42 -13.70
C GLY A 214 3.68 6.46 -12.60
N ILE A 215 4.28 6.13 -11.47
CA ILE A 215 4.47 7.05 -10.34
C ILE A 215 5.30 8.27 -10.76
N TYR A 216 6.46 8.05 -11.39
CA TYR A 216 7.30 9.18 -11.85
C TYR A 216 6.63 9.98 -12.97
N GLY A 217 5.92 9.33 -13.89
CA GLY A 217 5.17 10.02 -14.95
C GLY A 217 4.04 10.89 -14.38
N HIS A 218 3.28 10.40 -13.40
CA HIS A 218 2.26 11.19 -12.71
C HIS A 218 2.87 12.29 -11.85
N ALA A 219 3.99 12.05 -11.18
CA ALA A 219 4.74 13.06 -10.43
C ALA A 219 5.20 14.20 -11.35
N ALA A 220 5.81 13.88 -12.51
CA ALA A 220 6.21 14.86 -13.50
C ALA A 220 5.02 15.69 -14.04
N ARG A 221 3.87 15.02 -14.27
CA ARG A 221 2.64 15.69 -14.72
C ARG A 221 2.07 16.64 -13.65
N LEU A 222 2.11 16.25 -12.38
CA LEU A 222 1.70 17.10 -11.27
C LEU A 222 2.62 18.32 -11.12
N TRP A 223 3.92 18.10 -11.23
CA TRP A 223 4.91 19.17 -11.22
C TRP A 223 4.69 20.17 -12.38
N TRP A 224 4.46 19.68 -13.59
CA TRP A 224 4.13 20.53 -14.74
C TRP A 224 2.84 21.33 -14.55
N LYS A 225 1.87 20.76 -13.84
CA LYS A 225 0.62 21.46 -13.48
C LYS A 225 0.79 22.47 -12.33
N GLY A 226 2.02 22.70 -11.84
CA GLY A 226 2.32 23.67 -10.78
C GLY A 226 1.87 23.25 -9.37
N VAL A 227 1.70 21.94 -9.13
CA VAL A 227 1.35 21.46 -7.78
C VAL A 227 2.53 21.69 -6.83
N PRO A 228 2.32 22.33 -5.65
CA PRO A 228 3.39 22.62 -4.70
C PRO A 228 4.14 21.34 -4.28
N PHE A 229 5.45 21.45 -4.17
CA PHE A 229 6.32 20.41 -3.63
C PHE A 229 6.56 20.67 -2.14
N HIS A 230 6.40 19.66 -1.31
CA HIS A 230 6.64 19.70 0.13
C HIS A 230 7.90 18.90 0.45
N ASP A 231 8.87 19.55 1.06
CA ASP A 231 10.12 18.91 1.50
C ASP A 231 9.85 17.81 2.52
N HIS A 232 10.74 16.83 2.56
CA HIS A 232 10.64 15.76 3.54
C HIS A 232 10.85 16.32 4.96
N PRO A 233 9.99 15.99 5.96
CA PRO A 233 10.06 16.56 7.30
C PRO A 233 11.45 16.45 7.99
N ARG A 234 12.20 15.39 7.71
CA ARG A 234 13.57 15.22 8.24
C ARG A 234 14.57 16.22 7.67
N LEU A 235 14.40 16.69 6.44
CA LEU A 235 15.27 17.71 5.87
C LEU A 235 15.06 19.04 6.58
N ASN A 236 13.84 19.36 6.97
CA ASN A 236 13.50 20.57 7.73
C ASN A 236 14.07 20.53 9.17
N LEU A 237 14.18 19.34 9.79
CA LEU A 237 14.80 19.17 11.10
C LEU A 237 16.32 19.36 11.07
N LEU A 238 16.98 19.02 9.98
CA LEU A 238 18.42 19.22 9.79
C LEU A 238 18.76 20.68 9.40
N ALA A 239 17.80 21.43 8.86
CA ALA A 239 17.95 22.84 8.51
C ALA A 239 17.64 23.81 9.67
N GLN A 240 17.06 23.32 10.76
CA GLN A 240 16.79 24.09 11.98
C GLN A 240 17.89 23.84 13.01
N GLU A 241 19.08 24.43 12.80
CA GLU A 241 19.95 24.80 13.93
C GLU A 241 19.34 26.00 14.67
N PRO A 242 19.53 26.07 16.01
CA PRO A 242 18.66 26.90 16.83
C PRO A 242 19.07 28.37 16.76
N ASP A 243 18.22 29.21 16.19
CA ASP A 243 18.26 30.63 16.51
C ASP A 243 16.88 31.11 16.99
N LYS A 244 16.91 31.44 18.30
CA LYS A 244 16.04 32.25 19.15
C LYS A 244 14.61 32.61 18.66
N ALA A 245 13.72 32.12 19.48
CA ALA A 245 12.43 32.76 19.90
C ALA A 245 11.98 34.03 19.15
N GLN A 246 10.81 33.94 18.49
CA GLN A 246 9.82 35.01 18.60
C GLN A 246 8.38 34.49 18.35
N ILE A 247 7.48 35.03 19.16
CA ILE A 247 6.08 34.70 19.34
C ILE A 247 5.21 35.42 18.28
N SER A 248 4.17 34.71 17.86
CA SER A 248 2.86 35.21 17.37
C SER A 248 2.76 35.99 16.05
N SER A 249 1.95 35.46 15.12
CA SER A 249 0.68 36.06 14.66
C SER A 249 0.12 35.30 13.44
N PRO A 250 -1.18 35.34 13.13
CA PRO A 250 -1.83 34.49 12.15
C PRO A 250 -1.54 34.94 10.72
N VAL A 251 -1.15 34.02 9.87
CA VAL A 251 -0.77 34.27 8.47
C VAL A 251 -1.96 34.11 7.55
N SER A 252 -2.31 35.21 6.90
CA SER A 252 -3.18 35.29 5.74
C SER A 252 -2.61 34.50 4.56
N CYS A 253 -3.50 33.92 3.77
CA CYS A 253 -3.20 33.14 2.56
C CYS A 253 -2.56 34.04 1.49
N SER A 254 -1.25 33.95 1.27
CA SER A 254 -0.58 34.52 0.10
C SER A 254 0.46 33.53 -0.45
N SER A 255 0.47 33.45 -1.79
CA SER A 255 1.24 32.49 -2.60
C SER A 255 2.76 32.67 -2.43
N PRO A 256 3.55 31.59 -2.33
CA PRO A 256 5.01 31.68 -2.39
C PRO A 256 5.56 31.49 -3.81
N SER A 257 6.60 32.26 -4.10
CA SER A 257 7.40 32.28 -5.32
C SER A 257 8.24 31.02 -5.50
N LEU A 258 8.39 30.61 -6.77
CA LEU A 258 9.21 29.50 -7.25
C LEU A 258 10.70 29.80 -7.15
N ASP A 259 11.47 28.97 -6.46
CA ASP A 259 12.83 28.58 -6.86
C ASP A 259 13.32 27.37 -6.03
N ALA A 260 13.25 26.19 -6.61
CA ALA A 260 14.07 25.05 -6.20
C ALA A 260 14.29 24.12 -7.41
N ARG A 261 15.53 24.05 -7.87
CA ARG A 261 15.92 23.22 -9.02
C ARG A 261 16.00 21.75 -8.62
N PHE A 262 15.08 20.96 -9.17
CA PHE A 262 15.09 19.51 -9.09
C PHE A 262 15.80 18.93 -10.31
N VAL A 263 16.80 18.06 -10.08
CA VAL A 263 17.52 17.34 -11.14
C VAL A 263 16.76 16.05 -11.44
N MET A 264 16.17 15.98 -12.62
CA MET A 264 15.47 14.78 -13.10
C MET A 264 16.42 13.74 -13.72
N PRO A 265 16.20 12.43 -13.52
CA PRO A 265 16.87 11.41 -14.31
C PRO A 265 16.30 11.38 -15.74
N LYS A 266 17.20 11.29 -16.69
CA LYS A 266 16.95 11.38 -18.14
C LYS A 266 16.53 10.02 -18.68
N VAL A 267 15.25 9.63 -18.55
CA VAL A 267 14.59 8.64 -19.46
C VAL A 267 13.07 8.67 -19.26
N MET A 268 12.31 9.00 -20.28
CA MET A 268 10.84 8.90 -20.31
C MET A 268 10.39 7.70 -21.14
N PRO A 269 9.51 6.83 -20.66
CA PRO A 269 8.78 5.90 -21.52
C PRO A 269 7.35 6.39 -21.85
N LYS A 270 6.88 6.00 -23.01
CA LYS A 270 5.59 6.33 -23.62
C LYS A 270 4.41 5.71 -22.82
N VAL A 271 3.39 6.52 -22.56
CA VAL A 271 2.15 6.11 -21.87
C VAL A 271 1.17 5.48 -22.87
N LEU A 272 0.60 4.33 -22.53
CA LEU A 272 -0.47 3.64 -23.27
C LEU A 272 -1.87 4.11 -22.81
N PRO A 273 -2.90 4.07 -23.69
CA PRO A 273 -4.22 4.64 -23.42
C PRO A 273 -5.09 3.81 -22.48
N ASP A 274 -6.03 4.50 -21.84
CA ASP A 274 -6.96 4.00 -20.83
C ASP A 274 -7.95 2.96 -21.40
N ASN A 275 -8.03 1.79 -20.76
CA ASN A 275 -9.12 0.84 -20.91
C ASN A 275 -9.55 0.36 -19.53
N GLU A 276 -10.85 0.11 -19.35
CA GLU A 276 -11.48 -0.26 -18.07
C GLU A 276 -10.73 -1.33 -17.28
N ALA A 277 -10.45 -1.04 -16.00
CA ALA A 277 -9.52 -1.80 -15.19
C ALA A 277 -10.23 -2.83 -14.31
N ILE A 278 -10.09 -4.11 -14.64
CA ILE A 278 -10.36 -5.21 -13.72
C ILE A 278 -9.06 -5.57 -13.01
N SER A 279 -9.02 -5.41 -11.68
CA SER A 279 -7.88 -5.83 -10.84
C SER A 279 -8.13 -7.23 -10.28
N GLU A 280 -7.08 -8.04 -10.20
CA GLU A 280 -7.18 -9.45 -9.81
C GLU A 280 -6.57 -9.68 -8.42
N LEU A 281 -7.30 -10.42 -7.57
CA LEU A 281 -6.86 -10.93 -6.29
C LEU A 281 -6.59 -12.44 -6.41
N ILE A 282 -5.34 -12.87 -6.26
CA ILE A 282 -4.95 -14.27 -6.39
C ILE A 282 -4.75 -14.86 -5.00
N THR A 283 -5.53 -15.92 -4.68
CA THR A 283 -5.55 -16.56 -3.36
C THR A 283 -5.23 -18.04 -3.43
N SER A 284 -4.69 -18.59 -2.33
CA SER A 284 -4.42 -20.02 -2.18
C SER A 284 -5.72 -20.85 -2.05
N PRO A 285 -5.71 -22.16 -2.39
CA PRO A 285 -6.88 -23.04 -2.30
C PRO A 285 -7.45 -23.22 -0.89
N LEU A 286 -6.64 -23.12 0.15
CA LEU A 286 -7.06 -23.32 1.55
C LEU A 286 -8.00 -22.21 2.03
N ASP A 287 -7.90 -21.02 1.47
CA ASP A 287 -8.82 -19.92 1.78
C ASP A 287 -10.29 -20.21 1.41
N LEU A 288 -10.56 -21.22 0.57
CA LEU A 288 -11.93 -21.62 0.19
C LEU A 288 -12.63 -22.41 1.29
N ALA A 289 -11.92 -23.15 2.10
CA ALA A 289 -12.51 -24.01 3.14
C ALA A 289 -13.12 -23.20 4.29
N THR A 290 -12.47 -22.09 4.65
CA THR A 290 -12.89 -21.23 5.77
C THR A 290 -14.12 -20.39 5.42
N THR A 291 -14.28 -19.98 4.15
CA THR A 291 -15.41 -19.13 3.71
C THR A 291 -16.71 -19.94 3.52
N ARG A 292 -16.66 -21.25 3.30
CA ARG A 292 -17.87 -22.08 3.16
C ARG A 292 -18.55 -22.41 4.50
N SER A 293 -17.84 -22.32 5.63
CA SER A 293 -18.39 -22.62 6.95
C SER A 293 -19.26 -21.50 7.53
N THR A 294 -19.11 -20.26 7.07
CA THR A 294 -19.85 -19.10 7.60
C THR A 294 -21.14 -18.78 6.86
N ASN A 295 -21.45 -19.47 5.74
CA ASN A 295 -22.65 -19.18 4.95
C ASN A 295 -23.77 -20.23 5.12
N LYS A 296 -23.76 -21.03 6.21
CA LYS A 296 -24.85 -21.92 6.61
C LYS A 296 -25.24 -21.64 8.06
N ARG A 297 -25.93 -20.53 8.26
CA ARG A 297 -26.96 -20.39 9.32
C ARG A 297 -27.88 -19.23 8.96
#